data_01ab082a8650a7fc3f8f79c9d264916c
#
_entry.id   01ab082a8650a7fc3f8f79c9d264916c
#
_cell.length_a   1.000
_cell.length_b   1.000
_cell.length_c   1.000
_cell.angle_alpha   90.00
_cell.angle_beta   90.00
_cell.angle_gamma   90.00
#
_symmetry.space_group_name_H-M   'P 1'
#
loop_
_entity.id
_entity.type
_entity.pdbx_description
1 polymer ?
#
loop_
_entity_poly.entity_id
_entity_poly.type
_entity_poly.pdbx_seq_one_letter_code
_entity_poly.pdbx_strand_id
1 'polypeptide(L)'
;TDIQWRAERVRDPFLALLAKDSGFEENEADFAVLSDAVQGKLDMRGFGGGKTPGEAFFGVLDLAPLLRGQDGPGHGLMRMTVTGSNEAGQSTAVSRLLLVTDMGLSVKTAADGSRTVFVQNLATGKPAANVEVRLLGANGLPVCSALSNAQGRADLPSVVGLDREKRPVAIVALAAVPGGQDMAW
;
A
#
# COMPACT_ATOMS: atom_id res chain seq x y z
N THR A 1 10.56 -27.47 8.69
CA THR A 1 9.62 -26.35 8.51
C THR A 1 10.00 -25.61 7.26
N ASP A 2 9.12 -25.55 6.28
CA ASP A 2 9.32 -24.84 5.03
C ASP A 2 8.58 -23.51 5.13
N ILE A 3 9.28 -22.39 4.90
CA ILE A 3 8.66 -21.07 4.89
C ILE A 3 8.73 -20.54 3.45
N GLN A 4 7.56 -20.23 2.93
CA GLN A 4 7.40 -19.64 1.60
C GLN A 4 6.88 -18.23 1.76
N TRP A 5 7.25 -17.35 0.84
CA TRP A 5 6.69 -16.01 0.77
C TRP A 5 6.22 -15.72 -0.66
N ARG A 6 5.21 -14.87 -0.75
CA ARG A 6 4.67 -14.33 -1.99
C ARG A 6 4.42 -12.85 -1.80
N ALA A 7 4.88 -12.04 -2.73
CA ALA A 7 4.61 -10.61 -2.78
C ALA A 7 3.89 -10.26 -4.07
N GLU A 8 2.83 -9.48 -3.97
CA GLU A 8 1.97 -9.05 -5.06
C GLU A 8 1.87 -7.53 -5.02
N ARG A 9 2.12 -6.88 -6.14
CA ARG A 9 1.97 -5.42 -6.25
C ARG A 9 0.49 -5.07 -6.43
N VAL A 10 -0.02 -4.15 -5.63
CA VAL A 10 -1.38 -3.62 -5.76
C VAL A 10 -1.38 -2.53 -6.84
N ARG A 11 -2.26 -2.64 -7.82
CA ARG A 11 -2.42 -1.67 -8.90
C ARG A 11 -3.47 -0.61 -8.55
N ASP A 12 -3.38 0.57 -9.19
CA ASP A 12 -4.26 1.73 -8.97
C ASP A 12 -5.77 1.38 -8.92
N PRO A 13 -6.35 0.57 -9.85
CA PRO A 13 -7.78 0.23 -9.81
C PRO A 13 -8.24 -0.45 -8.51
N PHE A 14 -7.32 -0.98 -7.73
CA PHE A 14 -7.58 -1.73 -6.51
C PHE A 14 -7.35 -0.95 -5.21
N LEU A 15 -6.76 0.25 -5.29
CA LEU A 15 -6.73 1.18 -4.16
C LEU A 15 -8.13 1.48 -3.63
N ALA A 16 -9.07 1.48 -4.52
CA ALA A 16 -10.48 1.61 -4.27
C ALA A 16 -11.06 0.48 -3.40
N LEU A 17 -10.64 -0.74 -3.62
CA LEU A 17 -11.04 -1.88 -2.78
C LEU A 17 -10.40 -1.80 -1.39
N LEU A 18 -9.16 -1.35 -1.30
CA LEU A 18 -8.46 -1.14 -0.03
C LEU A 18 -9.10 -0.02 0.80
N ALA A 19 -9.57 1.03 0.15
CA ALA A 19 -10.28 2.12 0.81
C ALA A 19 -11.65 1.70 1.36
N LYS A 20 -12.28 0.68 0.78
CA LYS A 20 -13.59 0.18 1.18
C LYS A 20 -13.51 -0.70 2.43
N ASP A 21 -12.40 -1.37 2.64
CA ASP A 21 -12.22 -2.34 3.71
C ASP A 21 -11.29 -1.76 4.79
N SER A 22 -11.89 -1.01 5.73
CA SER A 22 -11.15 -0.47 6.88
C SER A 22 -10.72 -1.54 7.89
N GLY A 23 -11.10 -2.78 7.67
CA GLY A 23 -10.64 -3.97 8.37
C GLY A 23 -9.98 -4.91 7.36
N PHE A 24 -8.67 -4.83 7.24
CA PHE A 24 -7.85 -5.70 6.41
C PHE A 24 -7.91 -7.17 6.86
N GLU A 25 -9.09 -7.72 7.04
CA GLU A 25 -9.30 -9.15 7.20
C GLU A 25 -9.52 -9.76 5.81
N GLU A 26 -8.48 -10.35 5.38
CA GLU A 26 -8.20 -11.44 4.47
C GLU A 26 -9.39 -12.07 3.74
N ASN A 27 -9.72 -11.58 2.54
CA ASN A 27 -10.27 -12.42 1.51
C ASN A 27 -9.19 -12.71 0.46
N GLU A 28 -8.53 -13.86 0.59
CA GLU A 28 -7.43 -14.28 -0.28
C GLU A 28 -7.81 -14.34 -1.77
N ALA A 29 -9.08 -14.54 -2.08
CA ALA A 29 -9.54 -14.77 -3.44
C ALA A 29 -9.51 -13.51 -4.32
N ASP A 30 -9.80 -12.34 -3.77
CA ASP A 30 -10.00 -11.12 -4.57
C ASP A 30 -8.67 -10.48 -5.03
N PHE A 31 -7.57 -10.78 -4.34
CA PHE A 31 -6.27 -10.21 -4.66
C PHE A 31 -5.45 -11.01 -5.69
N ALA A 32 -5.75 -12.29 -5.87
CA ALA A 32 -4.99 -13.16 -6.79
C ALA A 32 -5.05 -12.70 -8.27
N VAL A 33 -6.07 -11.93 -8.63
CA VAL A 33 -6.30 -11.41 -10.00
C VAL A 33 -5.52 -10.12 -10.27
N LEU A 34 -4.81 -9.57 -9.28
CA LEU A 34 -4.50 -8.15 -9.24
C LEU A 34 -3.08 -7.75 -9.61
N SER A 35 -2.11 -8.66 -9.59
CA SER A 35 -0.72 -8.24 -9.74
C SER A 35 0.23 -9.30 -10.29
N ASP A 36 1.36 -8.82 -10.81
CA ASP A 36 2.53 -9.64 -11.05
C ASP A 36 3.06 -10.14 -9.69
N ALA A 37 2.89 -11.43 -9.43
CA ALA A 37 3.33 -12.02 -8.18
C ALA A 37 4.79 -12.45 -8.28
N VAL A 38 5.57 -12.12 -7.27
CA VAL A 38 6.91 -12.68 -7.06
C VAL A 38 6.86 -13.54 -5.81
N GLN A 39 7.48 -14.71 -5.86
CA GLN A 39 7.46 -15.66 -4.76
C GLN A 39 8.83 -16.30 -4.56
N GLY A 40 9.09 -16.79 -3.38
CA GLY A 40 10.34 -17.48 -3.05
C GLY A 40 10.21 -18.31 -1.78
N LYS A 41 11.28 -18.99 -1.46
CA LYS A 41 11.44 -19.71 -0.19
C LYS A 41 12.44 -18.97 0.68
N LEU A 42 12.18 -18.95 1.99
CA LEU A 42 13.15 -18.49 2.97
C LEU A 42 14.04 -19.65 3.37
N ASP A 43 15.35 -19.49 3.20
CA ASP A 43 16.30 -20.47 3.74
C ASP A 43 16.44 -20.27 5.26
N MET A 44 15.78 -21.12 6.00
CA MET A 44 15.76 -21.09 7.46
C MET A 44 17.15 -21.30 8.08
N ARG A 45 18.11 -21.83 7.35
CA ARG A 45 19.49 -22.05 7.83
C ARG A 45 20.27 -20.75 7.99
N GLY A 46 19.88 -19.71 7.24
CA GLY A 46 20.48 -18.37 7.35
C GLY A 46 19.94 -17.52 8.51
N PHE A 47 18.87 -17.95 9.16
CA PHE A 47 18.29 -17.26 10.32
C PHE A 47 18.97 -17.79 11.59
N GLY A 48 19.86 -17.00 12.16
CA GLY A 48 20.58 -17.34 13.40
C GLY A 48 19.65 -17.37 14.59
N GLY A 49 19.12 -18.53 14.94
CA GLY A 49 18.20 -18.74 16.06
C GLY A 49 17.35 -19.98 15.85
N GLY A 50 16.53 -20.35 16.80
CA GLY A 50 15.55 -21.40 16.59
C GLY A 50 16.12 -22.82 16.66
N LYS A 51 17.19 -23.01 17.42
CA LYS A 51 17.70 -24.36 17.74
C LYS A 51 16.83 -25.05 18.78
N THR A 52 16.01 -24.28 19.50
CA THR A 52 15.13 -24.78 20.55
C THR A 52 13.68 -24.67 20.06
N PRO A 53 12.89 -25.76 20.07
CA PRO A 53 11.46 -25.69 19.74
C PRO A 53 10.75 -24.66 20.64
N GLY A 54 9.97 -23.77 20.01
CA GLY A 54 9.23 -22.69 20.69
C GLY A 54 10.00 -21.39 20.87
N GLU A 55 11.28 -21.32 20.50
CA GLU A 55 12.04 -20.08 20.52
C GLU A 55 11.75 -19.24 19.27
N ALA A 56 11.41 -17.96 19.46
CA ALA A 56 11.21 -17.04 18.35
C ALA A 56 12.55 -16.70 17.69
N PHE A 57 12.56 -16.67 16.37
CA PHE A 57 13.72 -16.20 15.62
C PHE A 57 13.29 -15.13 14.62
N PHE A 58 14.23 -14.28 14.24
CA PHE A 58 14.03 -13.17 13.35
C PHE A 58 14.92 -13.31 12.11
N GLY A 59 14.39 -12.95 10.97
CA GLY A 59 15.13 -12.91 9.72
C GLY A 59 14.79 -11.65 8.94
N VAL A 60 15.62 -11.36 7.95
CA VAL A 60 15.45 -10.21 7.05
C VAL A 60 15.19 -10.71 5.65
N LEU A 61 14.13 -10.21 5.04
CA LEU A 61 13.86 -10.37 3.62
C LEU A 61 14.14 -9.03 2.93
N ASP A 62 15.09 -9.02 1.99
CA ASP A 62 15.33 -7.85 1.15
C ASP A 62 14.23 -7.75 0.10
N LEU A 63 13.40 -6.71 0.22
CA LEU A 63 12.32 -6.43 -0.71
C LEU A 63 12.74 -5.53 -1.88
N ALA A 64 13.94 -4.97 -1.86
CA ALA A 64 14.41 -4.07 -2.92
C ALA A 64 14.36 -4.70 -4.33
N PRO A 65 14.74 -5.98 -4.53
CA PRO A 65 14.60 -6.63 -5.82
C PRO A 65 13.16 -6.76 -6.31
N LEU A 66 12.22 -6.93 -5.36
CA LEU A 66 10.79 -7.07 -5.66
C LEU A 66 10.16 -5.74 -6.06
N LEU A 67 10.57 -4.68 -5.39
CA LEU A 67 10.07 -3.33 -5.63
C LEU A 67 10.57 -2.76 -6.95
N ARG A 68 11.84 -3.00 -7.26
CA ARG A 68 12.46 -2.46 -8.48
C ARG A 68 12.02 -3.20 -9.75
N GLY A 69 11.71 -4.50 -9.70
CA GLY A 69 11.47 -5.31 -10.90
C GLY A 69 12.62 -5.14 -11.89
N GLN A 70 12.34 -5.28 -13.19
CA GLN A 70 13.33 -4.93 -14.23
C GLN A 70 13.41 -3.41 -14.46
N ASP A 71 12.32 -2.64 -14.21
CA ASP A 71 12.24 -1.20 -14.42
C ASP A 71 11.33 -0.49 -13.39
N GLY A 72 11.07 -1.10 -12.24
CA GLY A 72 10.13 -0.59 -11.26
C GLY A 72 10.68 0.56 -10.42
N PRO A 73 9.81 1.45 -9.93
CA PRO A 73 10.19 2.68 -9.23
C PRO A 73 10.76 2.45 -7.83
N GLY A 74 10.80 1.23 -7.35
CA GLY A 74 11.18 0.95 -5.96
C GLY A 74 10.11 1.33 -4.94
N HIS A 75 8.97 1.87 -5.38
CA HIS A 75 7.85 2.35 -4.57
C HIS A 75 6.57 1.60 -4.91
N GLY A 76 5.58 1.69 -4.05
CA GLY A 76 4.23 1.19 -4.27
C GLY A 76 3.69 0.40 -3.10
N LEU A 77 2.47 -0.07 -3.30
CA LEU A 77 1.76 -0.91 -2.35
C LEU A 77 1.91 -2.37 -2.75
N MET A 78 2.27 -3.19 -1.80
CA MET A 78 2.38 -4.64 -1.98
C MET A 78 1.60 -5.38 -0.90
N ARG A 79 1.01 -6.50 -1.26
CA ARG A 79 0.59 -7.52 -0.31
C ARG A 79 1.69 -8.57 -0.20
N MET A 80 2.16 -8.80 1.00
CA MET A 80 3.12 -9.86 1.30
C MET A 80 2.42 -10.95 2.10
N THR A 81 2.49 -12.17 1.61
CA THR A 81 1.99 -13.37 2.30
C THR A 81 3.16 -14.27 2.63
N VAL A 82 3.23 -14.69 3.88
CA VAL A 82 4.23 -15.66 4.35
C VAL A 82 3.48 -16.90 4.82
N THR A 83 3.85 -18.06 4.27
CA THR A 83 3.25 -19.35 4.60
C THR A 83 4.30 -20.25 5.24
N GLY A 84 4.02 -20.72 6.42
CA GLY A 84 4.84 -21.71 7.12
C GLY A 84 4.13 -23.06 7.17
N SER A 85 4.85 -24.15 6.94
CA SER A 85 4.34 -25.52 7.08
C SER A 85 5.13 -26.29 8.14
N ASN A 86 4.44 -27.02 9.00
CA ASN A 86 5.08 -27.90 9.96
C ASN A 86 5.32 -29.30 9.36
N GLU A 87 6.00 -30.18 10.12
CA GLU A 87 6.30 -31.55 9.70
C GLU A 87 5.04 -32.41 9.53
N ALA A 88 3.93 -32.06 10.18
CA ALA A 88 2.64 -32.74 10.03
C ALA A 88 1.85 -32.28 8.80
N GLY A 89 2.41 -31.38 7.97
CA GLY A 89 1.76 -30.85 6.77
C GLY A 89 0.71 -29.77 7.04
N GLN A 90 0.58 -29.31 8.27
CA GLN A 90 -0.30 -28.17 8.58
C GLN A 90 0.40 -26.88 8.17
N SER A 91 -0.31 -26.00 7.48
CA SER A 91 0.21 -24.72 7.06
C SER A 91 -0.57 -23.57 7.69
N THR A 92 0.15 -22.48 7.95
CA THR A 92 -0.41 -21.21 8.41
C THR A 92 0.10 -20.11 7.51
N ALA A 93 -0.79 -19.25 7.03
CA ALA A 93 -0.43 -18.09 6.23
C ALA A 93 -0.72 -16.81 7.02
N VAL A 94 0.15 -15.82 6.85
CA VAL A 94 -0.02 -14.48 7.39
C VAL A 94 0.24 -13.49 6.27
N SER A 95 -0.72 -12.59 6.04
CA SER A 95 -0.58 -11.53 5.05
C SER A 95 -0.43 -10.16 5.70
N ARG A 96 0.31 -9.27 5.04
CA ARG A 96 0.46 -7.86 5.41
C ARG A 96 0.52 -6.99 4.17
N LEU A 97 -0.04 -5.79 4.27
CA LEU A 97 0.18 -4.74 3.30
C LEU A 97 1.42 -3.95 3.68
N LEU A 98 2.26 -3.73 2.69
CA LEU A 98 3.50 -2.98 2.79
C LEU A 98 3.44 -1.82 1.81
N LEU A 99 3.44 -0.60 2.32
CA LEU A 99 3.58 0.60 1.52
C LEU A 99 5.03 1.07 1.57
N VAL A 100 5.64 1.20 0.40
CA VAL A 100 6.94 1.84 0.23
C VAL A 100 6.74 3.08 -0.61
N THR A 101 7.00 4.24 -0.03
CA THR A 101 6.75 5.53 -0.66
C THR A 101 7.72 6.60 -0.16
N ASP A 102 8.03 7.55 -1.03
CA ASP A 102 8.72 8.79 -0.66
C ASP A 102 7.74 9.93 -0.37
N MET A 103 6.43 9.68 -0.39
CA MET A 103 5.43 10.71 -0.13
C MET A 103 4.84 10.62 1.27
N GLY A 104 4.69 11.78 1.90
CA GLY A 104 3.92 11.96 3.12
C GLY A 104 2.71 12.88 2.88
N LEU A 105 1.59 12.55 3.52
CA LEU A 105 0.36 13.34 3.44
C LEU A 105 0.01 13.98 4.78
N SER A 106 -0.45 15.23 4.71
CA SER A 106 -1.11 15.90 5.83
C SER A 106 -2.42 16.49 5.35
N VAL A 107 -3.52 16.17 6.02
CA VAL A 107 -4.86 16.57 5.62
C VAL A 107 -5.47 17.51 6.67
N LYS A 108 -5.99 18.64 6.20
CA LYS A 108 -6.81 19.55 7.01
C LYS A 108 -8.22 19.57 6.48
N THR A 109 -9.20 19.32 7.32
CA THR A 109 -10.63 19.39 6.98
C THR A 109 -11.22 20.66 7.57
N ALA A 110 -11.87 21.47 6.75
CA ALA A 110 -12.58 22.65 7.17
C ALA A 110 -14.01 22.32 7.66
N ALA A 111 -14.65 23.28 8.32
CA ALA A 111 -16.00 23.09 8.87
C ALA A 111 -17.08 22.82 7.82
N ASP A 112 -16.87 23.28 6.59
CA ASP A 112 -17.77 23.02 5.44
C ASP A 112 -17.55 21.64 4.80
N GLY A 113 -16.58 20.86 5.30
CA GLY A 113 -16.21 19.54 4.76
C GLY A 113 -15.21 19.59 3.60
N SER A 114 -14.76 20.77 3.17
CA SER A 114 -13.66 20.88 2.23
C SER A 114 -12.33 20.41 2.85
N ARG A 115 -11.38 19.99 2.04
CA ARG A 115 -10.11 19.45 2.52
C ARG A 115 -8.94 20.10 1.79
N THR A 116 -7.93 20.45 2.55
CA THR A 116 -6.62 20.83 2.02
C THR A 116 -5.64 19.69 2.34
N VAL A 117 -5.02 19.14 1.31
CA VAL A 117 -4.01 18.09 1.42
C VAL A 117 -2.65 18.70 1.11
N PHE A 118 -1.68 18.45 1.94
CA PHE A 118 -0.29 18.80 1.71
C PHE A 118 0.49 17.52 1.44
N VAL A 119 1.19 17.50 0.32
CA VAL A 119 2.03 16.40 -0.12
C VAL A 119 3.49 16.82 0.01
N GLN A 120 4.28 16.00 0.66
CA GLN A 120 5.71 16.24 0.88
C GLN A 120 6.52 15.03 0.45
N ASN A 121 7.71 15.26 -0.09
CA ASN A 121 8.70 14.21 -0.29
C ASN A 121 9.41 13.93 1.03
N LEU A 122 9.33 12.70 1.53
CA LEU A 122 9.86 12.31 2.84
C LEU A 122 11.39 12.31 2.89
N ALA A 123 12.04 11.99 1.78
CA ALA A 123 13.51 11.95 1.72
C ALA A 123 14.13 13.35 1.77
N THR A 124 13.46 14.36 1.18
CA THR A 124 13.99 15.73 1.07
C THR A 124 13.32 16.73 2.00
N GLY A 125 12.16 16.39 2.56
CA GLY A 125 11.30 17.30 3.33
C GLY A 125 10.67 18.42 2.50
N LYS A 126 10.79 18.38 1.18
CA LYS A 126 10.27 19.44 0.29
C LYS A 126 8.83 19.14 -0.14
N PRO A 127 8.05 20.21 -0.43
CA PRO A 127 6.74 20.05 -1.06
C PRO A 127 6.84 19.27 -2.38
N ALA A 128 5.88 18.36 -2.62
CA ALA A 128 5.76 17.61 -3.87
C ALA A 128 4.68 18.23 -4.75
N ALA A 129 5.07 18.78 -5.89
CA ALA A 129 4.17 19.38 -6.87
C ALA A 129 3.71 18.35 -7.92
N ASN A 130 2.60 18.62 -8.59
CA ASN A 130 2.02 17.80 -9.66
C ASN A 130 1.65 16.38 -9.22
N VAL A 131 1.39 16.18 -7.94
CA VAL A 131 0.87 14.92 -7.40
C VAL A 131 -0.65 14.95 -7.52
N GLU A 132 -1.25 13.92 -8.09
CA GLU A 132 -2.69 13.78 -8.15
C GLU A 132 -3.22 13.29 -6.80
N VAL A 133 -4.04 14.12 -6.16
CA VAL A 133 -4.71 13.76 -4.91
C VAL A 133 -6.17 13.44 -5.21
N ARG A 134 -6.60 12.22 -4.88
CA ARG A 134 -7.96 11.73 -5.10
C ARG A 134 -8.68 11.51 -3.77
N LEU A 135 -9.91 11.94 -3.70
CA LEU A 135 -10.84 11.56 -2.64
C LEU A 135 -11.68 10.39 -3.15
N LEU A 136 -11.54 9.22 -2.53
CA LEU A 136 -12.24 8.00 -2.93
C LEU A 136 -13.54 7.84 -2.17
N GLY A 137 -14.59 7.43 -2.86
CA GLY A 137 -15.88 7.07 -2.29
C GLY A 137 -15.92 5.63 -1.75
N ALA A 138 -17.02 5.28 -1.08
CA ALA A 138 -17.23 3.93 -0.55
C ALA A 138 -17.33 2.86 -1.65
N ASN A 139 -17.64 3.25 -2.89
CA ASN A 139 -17.60 2.38 -4.07
C ASN A 139 -16.19 2.25 -4.66
N GLY A 140 -15.20 2.93 -4.05
CA GLY A 140 -13.82 2.93 -4.46
C GLY A 140 -13.48 3.78 -5.67
N LEU A 141 -14.42 4.52 -6.21
CA LEU A 141 -14.20 5.43 -7.34
C LEU A 141 -13.83 6.83 -6.83
N PRO A 142 -13.04 7.60 -7.60
CA PRO A 142 -12.76 8.98 -7.28
C PRO A 142 -14.05 9.81 -7.26
N VAL A 143 -14.30 10.50 -6.15
CA VAL A 143 -15.39 11.47 -6.01
C VAL A 143 -14.94 12.83 -6.54
N CYS A 144 -13.71 13.21 -6.22
CA CYS A 144 -13.03 14.37 -6.79
C CYS A 144 -11.51 14.15 -6.74
N SER A 145 -10.81 14.94 -7.55
CA SER A 145 -9.34 14.97 -7.55
C SER A 145 -8.83 16.39 -7.75
N ALA A 146 -7.59 16.63 -7.32
CA ALA A 146 -6.85 17.86 -7.56
C ALA A 146 -5.36 17.56 -7.70
N LEU A 147 -4.64 18.40 -8.44
CA LEU A 147 -3.18 18.34 -8.51
C LEU A 147 -2.57 19.25 -7.45
N SER A 148 -1.52 18.79 -6.78
CA SER A 148 -0.76 19.60 -5.86
C SER A 148 0.02 20.69 -6.62
N ASN A 149 0.03 21.89 -6.05
CA ASN A 149 0.77 23.04 -6.58
C ASN A 149 2.26 23.01 -6.16
N ALA A 150 3.00 24.05 -6.48
CA ALA A 150 4.43 24.18 -6.15
C ALA A 150 4.72 24.15 -4.64
N GLN A 151 3.73 24.43 -3.81
CA GLN A 151 3.81 24.34 -2.34
C GLN A 151 3.33 22.96 -1.81
N GLY A 152 3.11 21.99 -2.71
CA GLY A 152 2.63 20.66 -2.37
C GLY A 152 1.16 20.62 -1.96
N ARG A 153 0.41 21.71 -2.15
CA ARG A 153 -0.97 21.86 -1.69
C ARG A 153 -1.96 21.48 -2.78
N ALA A 154 -2.91 20.61 -2.44
CA ALA A 154 -4.08 20.28 -3.24
C ALA A 154 -5.35 20.59 -2.43
N ASP A 155 -6.29 21.33 -3.04
CA ASP A 155 -7.57 21.68 -2.40
C ASP A 155 -8.68 20.82 -3.02
N LEU A 156 -9.38 20.08 -2.17
CA LEU A 156 -10.52 19.25 -2.53
C LEU A 156 -11.81 19.91 -2.04
N PRO A 157 -12.83 20.03 -2.88
CA PRO A 157 -14.09 20.66 -2.48
C PRO A 157 -14.82 19.87 -1.40
N SER A 158 -15.77 20.52 -0.77
CA SER A 158 -16.71 19.84 0.10
C SER A 158 -17.55 18.86 -0.71
N VAL A 159 -17.73 17.68 -0.16
CA VAL A 159 -18.56 16.61 -0.71
C VAL A 159 -19.68 16.22 0.26
N VAL A 160 -20.03 17.16 1.14
CA VAL A 160 -21.15 17.01 2.08
C VAL A 160 -22.47 16.90 1.30
N GLY A 161 -23.31 15.92 1.66
CA GLY A 161 -24.59 15.70 1.01
C GLY A 161 -24.56 14.71 -0.18
N LEU A 162 -23.41 14.12 -0.49
CA LEU A 162 -23.35 13.02 -1.46
C LEU A 162 -24.08 11.77 -0.93
N ASP A 163 -24.62 10.99 -1.85
CA ASP A 163 -25.24 9.71 -1.53
C ASP A 163 -24.27 8.75 -0.83
N ARG A 164 -24.82 7.65 -0.30
CA ARG A 164 -24.06 6.67 0.50
C ARG A 164 -22.90 6.06 -0.27
N GLU A 165 -23.04 5.83 -1.57
CA GLU A 165 -21.98 5.20 -2.39
C GLU A 165 -20.82 6.13 -2.66
N LYS A 166 -21.09 7.44 -2.75
CA LYS A 166 -20.09 8.49 -2.95
C LYS A 166 -19.51 9.05 -1.66
N ARG A 167 -19.97 8.54 -0.52
CA ARG A 167 -19.43 8.98 0.77
C ARG A 167 -17.93 8.80 0.82
N PRO A 168 -17.15 9.87 1.10
CA PRO A 168 -15.69 9.79 1.09
C PRO A 168 -15.18 8.87 2.20
N VAL A 169 -14.25 8.00 1.86
CA VAL A 169 -13.66 7.03 2.80
C VAL A 169 -12.14 7.11 2.87
N ALA A 170 -11.47 7.53 1.79
CA ALA A 170 -10.01 7.62 1.77
C ALA A 170 -9.50 8.76 0.88
N ILE A 171 -8.32 9.25 1.19
CA ILE A 171 -7.54 10.15 0.35
C ILE A 171 -6.31 9.40 -0.11
N VAL A 172 -6.05 9.43 -1.42
CA VAL A 172 -4.89 8.81 -2.05
C VAL A 172 -4.13 9.86 -2.85
N ALA A 173 -2.83 9.90 -2.71
CA ALA A 173 -1.94 10.69 -3.54
C ALA A 173 -1.16 9.79 -4.49
N LEU A 174 -1.07 10.18 -5.75
CA LEU A 174 -0.44 9.43 -6.83
C LEU A 174 0.55 10.33 -7.57
N ALA A 175 1.80 9.93 -7.62
CA ALA A 175 2.85 10.63 -8.35
C ALA A 175 3.43 9.72 -9.44
N ALA A 176 3.56 10.24 -10.66
CA ALA A 176 4.32 9.56 -11.69
C ALA A 176 5.81 9.58 -11.34
N VAL A 177 6.44 8.41 -11.39
CA VAL A 177 7.88 8.25 -11.18
C VAL A 177 8.45 7.37 -12.30
N PRO A 178 9.77 7.44 -12.57
CA PRO A 178 10.39 6.57 -13.57
C PRO A 178 10.06 5.09 -13.29
N GLY A 179 9.54 4.40 -14.30
CA GLY A 179 9.17 3.00 -14.22
C GLY A 179 7.81 2.71 -13.55
N GLY A 180 7.01 3.73 -13.17
CA GLY A 180 5.69 3.47 -12.61
C GLY A 180 5.08 4.63 -11.83
N GLN A 181 4.55 4.34 -10.65
CA GLN A 181 3.83 5.29 -9.83
C GLN A 181 4.21 5.12 -8.35
N ASP A 182 4.47 6.23 -7.68
CA ASP A 182 4.52 6.30 -6.23
C ASP A 182 3.13 6.66 -5.68
N MET A 183 2.81 6.20 -4.47
CA MET A 183 1.52 6.43 -3.85
C MET A 183 1.62 6.60 -2.34
N ALA A 184 0.65 7.35 -1.77
CA ALA A 184 0.44 7.47 -0.34
C ALA A 184 -1.05 7.58 -0.01
N TRP A 185 -1.49 7.22 1.19
CA TRP A 185 -2.85 7.42 1.72
C TRP A 185 -2.85 7.67 3.23
#